data_ae2a5aba0526c8d5c2110514e03d15eb
#
_entry.id   ae2a5aba0526c8d5c2110514e03d15eb
#
_cell.length_a   1.000
_cell.length_b   1.000
_cell.length_c   1.000
_cell.angle_alpha   90.00
_cell.angle_beta   90.00
_cell.angle_gamma   90.00
#
_symmetry.space_group_name_H-M   'P 1'
#
loop_
_entity.id
_entity.type
_entity.pdbx_description
1 polymer ?
#
loop_
_entity_poly.entity_id
_entity_poly.type
_entity_poly.pdbx_seq_one_letter_code
_entity_poly.pdbx_strand_id
1 'polypeptide(L)'
;IVVAIIAILAAIALPAYNNYRVRSAEGACQAEAKAYMNSAVSANLSSMAAVVPQARACSAPAAAVTAITGATTFTPRLPGVRTTTCQNGSATCVLN
;
A
#
# COMPACT_ATOMS: atom_id res chain seq x y z
N ILE A 1 1.77 19.80 -38.13
CA ILE A 1 3.03 19.90 -37.34
C ILE A 1 2.74 19.84 -35.85
N VAL A 2 1.81 20.66 -35.40
CA VAL A 2 1.45 20.69 -33.97
C VAL A 2 0.91 19.33 -33.50
N VAL A 3 0.03 18.70 -34.27
CA VAL A 3 -0.55 17.40 -33.95
C VAL A 3 0.53 16.32 -33.92
N ALA A 4 1.49 16.37 -34.83
CA ALA A 4 2.60 15.41 -34.84
C ALA A 4 3.49 15.53 -33.61
N ILE A 5 3.75 16.73 -33.13
CA ILE A 5 4.54 16.96 -31.90
C ILE A 5 3.79 16.42 -30.68
N ILE A 6 2.49 16.67 -30.60
CA ILE A 6 1.66 16.14 -29.50
C ILE A 6 1.68 14.60 -29.48
N ALA A 7 1.60 13.97 -30.64
CA ALA A 7 1.63 12.51 -30.77
C ALA A 7 2.97 11.91 -30.27
N ILE A 8 4.09 12.56 -30.60
CA ILE A 8 5.41 12.13 -30.16
C ILE A 8 5.54 12.27 -28.66
N LEU A 9 5.11 13.38 -28.09
CA LEU A 9 5.16 13.62 -26.64
C LEU A 9 4.28 12.61 -25.89
N ALA A 10 3.09 12.32 -26.41
CA ALA A 10 2.19 11.34 -25.81
C ALA A 10 2.80 9.93 -25.84
N ALA A 11 3.47 9.54 -26.91
CA ALA A 11 4.11 8.23 -27.01
C ALA A 11 5.22 8.03 -25.99
N ILE A 12 5.93 9.09 -25.61
CA ILE A 12 6.96 9.04 -24.57
C ILE A 12 6.33 9.05 -23.16
N ALA A 13 5.29 9.86 -22.97
CA ALA A 13 4.69 10.09 -21.65
C ALA A 13 3.86 8.89 -21.15
N LEU A 14 3.13 8.19 -22.02
CA LEU A 14 2.22 7.12 -21.62
C LEU A 14 2.91 5.97 -20.88
N PRO A 15 4.01 5.37 -21.34
CA PRO A 15 4.69 4.32 -20.60
C PRO A 15 5.21 4.81 -19.25
N ALA A 16 5.79 6.00 -19.19
CA ALA A 16 6.29 6.59 -17.94
C ALA A 16 5.15 6.86 -16.95
N TYR A 17 4.00 7.32 -17.45
CA TYR A 17 2.82 7.57 -16.63
C TYR A 17 2.27 6.28 -16.00
N ASN A 18 2.22 5.17 -16.77
CA ASN A 18 1.78 3.88 -16.24
C ASN A 18 2.69 3.39 -15.12
N ASN A 19 4.01 3.47 -15.30
CA ASN A 19 4.97 3.09 -14.25
C ASN A 19 4.81 3.96 -13.02
N TYR A 20 4.55 5.24 -13.19
CA TYR A 20 4.31 6.16 -12.10
C TYR A 20 3.05 5.80 -11.31
N ARG A 21 1.98 5.44 -12.00
CA ARG A 21 0.73 5.00 -11.35
C ARG A 21 0.92 3.73 -10.54
N VAL A 22 1.67 2.76 -11.06
CA VAL A 22 1.97 1.52 -10.34
C VAL A 22 2.73 1.82 -9.06
N ARG A 23 3.79 2.61 -9.14
CA ARG A 23 4.59 3.00 -7.96
C ARG A 23 3.78 3.79 -6.96
N SER A 24 2.93 4.69 -7.44
CA SER A 24 2.06 5.51 -6.57
C SER A 24 1.07 4.64 -5.80
N ALA A 25 0.43 3.67 -6.47
CA ALA A 25 -0.50 2.76 -5.82
C ALA A 25 0.19 1.88 -4.78
N GLU A 26 1.37 1.37 -5.09
CA GLU A 26 2.15 0.55 -4.17
C GLU A 26 2.63 1.36 -2.97
N GLY A 27 3.13 2.57 -3.19
CA GLY A 27 3.55 3.46 -2.12
C GLY A 27 2.40 3.92 -1.23
N ALA A 28 1.24 4.18 -1.81
CA ALA A 28 0.04 4.55 -1.05
C ALA A 28 -0.42 3.40 -0.14
N CYS A 29 -0.40 2.16 -0.63
CA CYS A 29 -0.70 1.00 0.19
C CYS A 29 0.33 0.81 1.30
N GLN A 30 1.60 0.99 1.02
CA GLN A 30 2.65 0.91 2.03
C GLN A 30 2.44 1.94 3.14
N ALA A 31 2.12 3.19 2.80
CA ALA A 31 1.85 4.24 3.78
C ALA A 31 0.61 3.95 4.61
N GLU A 32 -0.46 3.47 3.99
CA GLU A 32 -1.68 3.07 4.68
C GLU A 32 -1.42 1.90 5.62
N ALA A 33 -0.67 0.89 5.15
CA ALA A 33 -0.30 -0.27 5.94
C ALA A 33 0.49 0.13 7.19
N LYS A 34 1.47 1.01 7.04
CA LYS A 34 2.28 1.47 8.16
C LYS A 34 1.43 2.25 9.18
N ALA A 35 0.59 3.16 8.72
CA ALA A 35 -0.29 3.94 9.60
C ALA A 35 -1.26 3.02 10.35
N TYR A 36 -1.84 2.05 9.66
CA TYR A 36 -2.73 1.07 10.28
C TYR A 36 -1.99 0.22 11.31
N MET A 37 -0.82 -0.30 10.96
CA MET A 37 -0.05 -1.17 11.85
C MET A 37 0.43 -0.44 13.11
N ASN A 38 0.77 0.83 13.04
CA ASN A 38 1.09 1.61 14.23
C ASN A 38 -0.08 1.63 15.21
N SER A 39 -1.29 1.83 14.71
CA SER A 39 -2.51 1.79 15.50
C SER A 39 -2.82 0.39 16.02
N ALA A 40 -2.73 -0.62 15.17
CA ALA A 40 -3.05 -2.01 15.53
C ALA A 40 -2.09 -2.58 16.57
N VAL A 41 -0.78 -2.35 16.41
CA VAL A 41 0.23 -2.83 17.37
C VAL A 41 0.04 -2.15 18.70
N SER A 42 -0.19 -0.83 18.70
CA SER A 42 -0.46 -0.10 19.96
C SER A 42 -1.71 -0.63 20.66
N ALA A 43 -2.78 -0.88 19.94
CA ALA A 43 -4.01 -1.44 20.51
C ALA A 43 -3.77 -2.85 21.10
N ASN A 44 -3.08 -3.71 20.36
CA ASN A 44 -2.80 -5.08 20.79
C ASN A 44 -1.91 -5.12 22.03
N LEU A 45 -0.90 -4.26 22.10
CA LEU A 45 -0.02 -4.17 23.27
C LEU A 45 -0.74 -3.63 24.51
N SER A 46 -1.76 -2.80 24.30
CA SER A 46 -2.57 -2.22 25.38
C SER A 46 -3.78 -3.10 25.74
N SER A 47 -3.91 -4.29 25.16
CA SER A 47 -5.06 -5.18 25.32
C SER A 47 -6.38 -4.53 24.87
N MET A 48 -6.31 -3.60 23.90
CA MET A 48 -7.48 -2.98 23.30
C MET A 48 -7.79 -3.64 21.96
N ALA A 49 -9.03 -3.51 21.52
CA ALA A 49 -9.43 -4.05 20.22
C ALA A 49 -8.81 -3.23 19.09
N ALA A 50 -8.14 -3.89 18.15
CA ALA A 50 -7.67 -3.25 16.93
C ALA A 50 -8.84 -2.99 15.98
N VAL A 51 -8.82 -1.87 15.29
CA VAL A 51 -9.83 -1.55 14.29
C VAL A 51 -9.56 -2.31 12.99
N VAL A 52 -10.59 -2.48 12.18
CA VAL A 52 -10.47 -3.09 10.86
C VAL A 52 -9.76 -2.12 9.90
N PRO A 53 -8.86 -2.59 9.02
CA PRO A 53 -8.25 -1.74 8.02
C PRO A 53 -9.28 -1.10 7.09
N GLN A 54 -9.07 0.14 6.73
CA GLN A 54 -10.01 0.88 5.88
C GLN A 54 -9.71 0.71 4.39
N ALA A 55 -9.25 -0.29 3.92
CA ALA A 55 -9.09 -0.71 2.51
C ALA A 55 -9.22 0.42 1.45
N ARG A 56 -8.52 1.54 1.63
CA ARG A 56 -8.55 2.67 0.68
C ARG A 56 -7.49 2.50 -0.41
N ALA A 57 -6.23 2.47 -0.03
CA ALA A 57 -5.12 2.25 -0.95
C ALA A 57 -4.75 0.76 -1.06
N CYS A 58 -5.02 -0.02 -0.03
CA CYS A 58 -4.86 -1.46 -0.01
C CYS A 58 -6.20 -2.15 -0.14
N SER A 59 -6.25 -3.30 -0.83
CA SER A 59 -7.45 -4.12 -0.95
C SER A 59 -7.52 -5.22 0.11
N ALA A 60 -6.42 -5.53 0.74
CA ALA A 60 -6.31 -6.55 1.80
C ALA A 60 -5.31 -6.07 2.86
N PRO A 61 -5.38 -6.57 4.10
CA PRO A 61 -6.34 -7.52 4.63
C PRO A 61 -7.72 -6.89 4.93
N ALA A 62 -8.75 -7.74 5.00
CA ALA A 62 -10.13 -7.30 5.29
C ALA A 62 -10.49 -7.37 6.78
N ALA A 63 -9.67 -8.03 7.58
CA ALA A 63 -9.91 -8.22 9.01
C ALA A 63 -8.88 -7.48 9.85
N ALA A 64 -9.24 -7.18 11.09
CA ALA A 64 -8.32 -6.55 12.03
C ALA A 64 -7.12 -7.45 12.33
N VAL A 65 -5.92 -6.84 12.45
CA VAL A 65 -4.71 -7.54 12.81
C VAL A 65 -4.65 -7.63 14.33
N THR A 66 -4.83 -8.83 14.87
CA THR A 66 -4.83 -9.09 16.31
C THR A 66 -3.60 -9.81 16.82
N ALA A 67 -2.81 -10.39 15.92
CA ALA A 67 -1.59 -11.12 16.30
C ALA A 67 -0.47 -10.13 16.63
N ILE A 68 0.29 -10.46 17.67
CA ILE A 68 1.45 -9.67 18.11
C ILE A 68 2.78 -10.25 17.62
N THR A 69 2.73 -11.39 16.95
CA THR A 69 3.89 -12.05 16.35
C THR A 69 3.63 -12.35 14.89
N GLY A 70 4.71 -12.59 14.14
CA GLY A 70 4.61 -12.85 12.71
C GLY A 70 4.52 -11.58 11.86
N ALA A 71 3.98 -11.71 10.68
CA ALA A 71 3.87 -10.62 9.72
C ALA A 71 2.51 -10.63 9.03
N THR A 72 2.07 -9.46 8.60
CA THR A 72 0.83 -9.27 7.85
C THR A 72 1.16 -8.65 6.49
N THR A 73 0.61 -9.22 5.43
CA THR A 73 0.82 -8.73 4.07
C THR A 73 -0.35 -7.87 3.63
N PHE A 74 -0.05 -6.70 3.12
CA PHE A 74 -1.03 -5.76 2.57
C PHE A 74 -0.90 -5.75 1.05
N THR A 75 -2.02 -5.91 0.36
CA THR A 75 -2.07 -5.94 -1.11
C THR A 75 -2.54 -4.58 -1.62
N PRO A 76 -1.82 -3.94 -2.54
CA PRO A 76 -2.24 -2.66 -3.09
C PRO A 76 -3.45 -2.84 -4.03
N ARG A 77 -4.21 -1.76 -4.22
CA ARG A 77 -5.23 -1.73 -5.26
C ARG A 77 -4.55 -1.59 -6.62
N LEU A 78 -5.20 -2.12 -7.66
CA LEU A 78 -4.72 -1.97 -9.02
C LEU A 78 -4.59 -0.47 -9.39
N PRO A 79 -3.56 -0.08 -10.15
CA PRO A 79 -2.62 -0.94 -10.89
C PRO A 79 -1.40 -1.41 -10.07
N GLY A 80 -1.33 -1.21 -8.77
CA GLY A 80 -0.23 -1.68 -7.95
C GLY A 80 -0.16 -3.21 -7.92
N VAL A 81 1.05 -3.75 -7.86
CA VAL A 81 1.31 -5.20 -7.89
C VAL A 81 2.09 -5.65 -6.67
N ARG A 82 3.11 -4.88 -6.27
CA ARG A 82 3.99 -5.27 -5.17
C ARG A 82 3.28 -5.12 -3.83
N THR A 83 3.31 -6.18 -3.04
CA THR A 83 2.71 -6.18 -1.71
C THR A 83 3.63 -5.56 -0.67
N THR A 84 3.05 -5.12 0.45
CA THR A 84 3.79 -4.63 1.61
C THR A 84 3.64 -5.63 2.74
N THR A 85 4.75 -6.01 3.37
CA THR A 85 4.75 -6.90 4.53
C THR A 85 5.13 -6.11 5.77
N CYS A 86 4.28 -6.16 6.78
CA CYS A 86 4.48 -5.48 8.06
C CYS A 86 4.70 -6.49 9.18
N GLN A 87 5.68 -6.23 10.03
CA GLN A 87 5.92 -7.04 11.23
C GLN A 87 4.87 -6.69 12.30
N ASN A 88 4.20 -7.70 12.83
CA ASN A 88 3.11 -7.49 13.79
C ASN A 88 3.59 -7.00 15.14
N GLY A 89 4.85 -7.25 15.50
CA GLY A 89 5.39 -6.83 16.78
C GLY A 89 5.97 -5.43 16.81
N SER A 90 6.40 -4.90 15.66
CA SER A 90 7.14 -3.63 15.61
C SER A 90 6.50 -2.58 14.67
N ALA A 91 5.50 -2.96 13.92
CA ALA A 91 4.88 -2.12 12.86
C ALA A 91 5.88 -1.69 11.78
N THR A 92 6.96 -2.45 11.58
CA THR A 92 7.92 -2.20 10.49
C THR A 92 7.37 -2.77 9.19
N CYS A 93 7.22 -1.93 8.18
CA CYS A 93 6.64 -2.31 6.90
C CYS A 93 7.66 -2.15 5.78
N VAL A 94 7.75 -3.15 4.91
CA VAL A 94 8.64 -3.12 3.75
C VAL A 94 7.87 -3.50 2.49
N LEU A 95 8.21 -2.87 1.38
CA LEU A 95 7.65 -3.20 0.07
C LEU A 95 8.42 -4.39 -0.50
N ASN A 96 7.69 -5.41 -0.89
CA ASN A 96 8.29 -6.66 -1.42
C ASN A 96 8.75 -6.54 -2.87
#